data_38b76f7bedf9254d1ceb65cd0fbd806f
#
_entry.id   38b76f7bedf9254d1ceb65cd0fbd806f
#
_cell.length_a   1.000
_cell.length_b   1.000
_cell.length_c   1.000
_cell.angle_alpha   90.00
_cell.angle_beta   90.00
_cell.angle_gamma   90.00
#
_symmetry.space_group_name_H-M   'P 1'
#
loop_
_entity.id
_entity.type
_entity.pdbx_description
1 polymer ?
#
loop_
_entity_poly.entity_id
_entity_poly.type
_entity_poly.pdbx_seq_one_letter_code
_entity_poly.pdbx_strand_id
1 'polypeptide(L)'
;MEKLISKDNLQNCIANVKNAGDTLRPVEGYSEASILVIFINNKIDQESYILITQRKKNLRKHAGQVAFPGGRKEIFDKNLLETALRETEEEINLSKDNYDIIGDLPNFYTGTGYVVTPFVALMKPDSNWQNLIFPNPEEVEKIFTPKSIELLSPKFHIREKPPITSSMLMTWRINYNNENIWGLTARVLVTISAGLNLREFPPCDDI
;
A
#
# COMPACT_ATOMS: atom_id res chain seq x y z
N MET A 1 -1.83 -16.67 -11.47
CA MET A 1 -1.40 -15.27 -11.64
C MET A 1 -0.14 -15.27 -12.48
N GLU A 2 -0.07 -14.41 -13.48
CA GLU A 2 1.19 -14.19 -14.19
C GLU A 2 2.28 -13.79 -13.19
N LYS A 3 3.48 -14.27 -13.38
CA LYS A 3 4.60 -13.95 -12.47
C LYS A 3 4.98 -12.48 -12.51
N LEU A 4 4.88 -11.85 -13.69
CA LEU A 4 5.04 -10.42 -13.88
C LEU A 4 3.69 -9.72 -13.96
N ILE A 5 3.52 -8.64 -13.23
CA ILE A 5 2.31 -7.82 -13.23
C ILE A 5 2.51 -6.66 -14.20
N SER A 6 1.78 -6.69 -15.33
CA SER A 6 1.89 -5.67 -16.37
C SER A 6 1.16 -4.36 -15.97
N LYS A 7 1.43 -3.29 -16.71
CA LYS A 7 0.69 -2.04 -16.60
C LYS A 7 -0.81 -2.26 -16.81
N ASP A 8 -1.18 -3.05 -17.82
CA ASP A 8 -2.57 -3.37 -18.15
C ASP A 8 -3.25 -4.16 -17.02
N ASN A 9 -2.54 -5.11 -16.38
CA ASN A 9 -3.05 -5.81 -15.21
C ASN A 9 -3.40 -4.83 -14.09
N LEU A 10 -2.54 -3.84 -13.82
CA LEU A 10 -2.78 -2.83 -12.77
C LEU A 10 -3.91 -1.87 -13.15
N GLN A 11 -4.01 -1.44 -14.40
CA GLN A 11 -5.12 -0.59 -14.88
C GLN A 11 -6.45 -1.32 -14.75
N ASN A 12 -6.52 -2.58 -15.17
CA ASN A 12 -7.71 -3.41 -15.02
C ASN A 12 -8.06 -3.66 -13.54
N CYS A 13 -7.04 -3.89 -12.70
CA CYS A 13 -7.23 -4.01 -11.26
C CYS A 13 -7.90 -2.75 -10.67
N ILE A 14 -7.38 -1.56 -10.99
CA ILE A 14 -7.93 -0.29 -10.52
C ILE A 14 -9.38 -0.11 -11.01
N ALA A 15 -9.65 -0.41 -12.28
CA ALA A 15 -11.00 -0.33 -12.84
C ALA A 15 -11.97 -1.28 -12.12
N ASN A 16 -11.57 -2.54 -11.87
CA ASN A 16 -12.36 -3.51 -11.15
C ASN A 16 -12.68 -3.05 -9.73
N VAL A 17 -11.68 -2.50 -9.01
CA VAL A 17 -11.87 -1.98 -7.64
C VAL A 17 -12.85 -0.81 -7.64
N LYS A 18 -12.70 0.16 -8.57
CA LYS A 18 -13.61 1.32 -8.68
C LYS A 18 -15.04 0.91 -9.05
N ASN A 19 -15.19 -0.09 -9.89
CA ASN A 19 -16.51 -0.61 -10.31
C ASN A 19 -17.20 -1.44 -9.21
N ALA A 20 -16.47 -2.02 -8.28
CA ALA A 20 -17.05 -2.73 -7.15
C ALA A 20 -17.82 -1.83 -6.18
N GLY A 21 -17.71 -0.52 -6.33
CA GLY A 21 -18.63 0.44 -5.71
C GLY A 21 -18.39 0.75 -4.24
N ASP A 22 -17.23 0.41 -3.71
CA ASP A 22 -16.90 0.70 -2.30
C ASP A 22 -16.47 2.17 -2.10
N THR A 23 -17.34 3.09 -2.52
CA THR A 23 -17.20 4.51 -2.23
C THR A 23 -17.81 4.79 -0.87
N LEU A 24 -17.02 4.62 0.17
CA LEU A 24 -17.39 5.07 1.50
C LEU A 24 -17.66 6.57 1.47
N ARG A 25 -18.76 6.96 2.11
CA ARG A 25 -19.12 8.38 2.22
C ARG A 25 -18.03 9.13 2.99
N PRO A 26 -17.69 10.35 2.57
CA PRO A 26 -16.77 11.19 3.33
C PRO A 26 -17.21 11.28 4.79
N VAL A 27 -16.32 11.00 5.71
CA VAL A 27 -16.55 11.17 7.15
C VAL A 27 -15.92 12.50 7.55
N GLU A 28 -16.72 13.41 8.09
CA GLU A 28 -16.23 14.71 8.56
C GLU A 28 -15.21 14.53 9.70
N GLY A 29 -14.19 15.39 9.70
CA GLY A 29 -13.15 15.39 10.75
C GLY A 29 -11.97 14.46 10.53
N TYR A 30 -11.94 13.69 9.42
CA TYR A 30 -10.78 12.87 9.08
C TYR A 30 -9.68 13.71 8.44
N SER A 31 -8.43 13.41 8.78
CA SER A 31 -7.26 14.01 8.14
C SER A 31 -6.92 13.31 6.83
N GLU A 32 -6.62 14.08 5.78
CA GLU A 32 -6.19 13.52 4.50
C GLU A 32 -4.77 12.95 4.58
N ALA A 33 -4.59 11.78 3.97
CA ALA A 33 -3.29 11.12 3.82
C ALA A 33 -3.24 10.36 2.49
N SER A 34 -2.05 9.99 2.06
CA SER A 34 -1.89 9.14 0.89
C SER A 34 -0.70 8.19 1.03
N ILE A 35 -0.74 7.11 0.29
CA ILE A 35 0.31 6.09 0.23
C ILE A 35 0.61 5.73 -1.21
N LEU A 36 1.81 5.21 -1.47
CA LEU A 36 2.23 4.74 -2.78
C LEU A 36 2.50 3.23 -2.76
N VAL A 37 1.71 2.48 -3.52
CA VAL A 37 1.88 1.04 -3.73
C VAL A 37 2.74 0.83 -4.97
N ILE A 38 4.01 0.50 -4.79
CA ILE A 38 4.97 0.36 -5.89
C ILE A 38 5.17 -1.11 -6.22
N PHE A 39 4.83 -1.48 -7.45
CA PHE A 39 5.15 -2.78 -8.03
C PHE A 39 6.49 -2.71 -8.75
N ILE A 40 7.29 -3.76 -8.62
CA ILE A 40 8.61 -3.89 -9.22
C ILE A 40 8.66 -5.21 -9.98
N ASN A 41 8.86 -5.13 -11.28
CA ASN A 41 9.07 -6.31 -12.13
C ASN A 41 10.56 -6.58 -12.27
N ASN A 42 11.02 -7.70 -11.78
CA ASN A 42 12.42 -8.12 -11.91
C ASN A 42 12.54 -9.05 -13.13
N LYS A 43 13.28 -8.59 -14.15
CA LYS A 43 13.50 -9.33 -15.41
C LYS A 43 14.42 -10.55 -15.22
N ILE A 44 15.24 -10.58 -14.17
CA ILE A 44 16.22 -11.65 -13.95
C ILE A 44 15.51 -12.92 -13.49
N ASP A 45 14.67 -12.84 -12.47
CA ASP A 45 13.93 -13.99 -11.92
C ASP A 45 12.49 -14.10 -12.43
N GLN A 46 12.05 -13.15 -13.28
CA GLN A 46 10.70 -13.12 -13.86
C GLN A 46 9.59 -13.05 -12.80
N GLU A 47 9.84 -12.35 -11.70
CA GLU A 47 8.88 -12.19 -10.60
C GLU A 47 8.51 -10.71 -10.40
N SER A 48 7.32 -10.46 -9.89
CA SER A 48 6.88 -9.14 -9.41
C SER A 48 6.99 -9.04 -7.91
N TYR A 49 7.40 -7.89 -7.44
CA TYR A 49 7.58 -7.55 -6.03
C TYR A 49 6.74 -6.34 -5.67
N ILE A 50 6.43 -6.18 -4.39
CA ILE A 50 5.79 -4.98 -3.84
C ILE A 50 6.73 -4.37 -2.81
N LEU A 51 6.97 -3.06 -2.93
CA LEU A 51 7.81 -2.33 -2.00
C LEU A 51 7.04 -2.04 -0.71
N ILE A 52 7.65 -2.39 0.42
CA ILE A 52 7.10 -2.20 1.77
C ILE A 52 8.18 -1.60 2.67
N THR A 53 7.79 -0.73 3.57
CA THR A 53 8.66 -0.15 4.60
C THR A 53 8.26 -0.66 5.99
N GLN A 54 9.20 -0.66 6.92
CA GLN A 54 8.92 -0.80 8.34
C GLN A 54 9.36 0.48 9.05
N ARG A 55 8.43 1.10 9.76
CA ARG A 55 8.72 2.30 10.56
C ARG A 55 9.59 1.96 11.76
N LYS A 56 10.42 2.90 12.17
CA LYS A 56 11.24 2.74 13.38
C LYS A 56 10.39 2.53 14.63
N LYS A 57 10.90 1.70 15.54
CA LYS A 57 10.22 1.35 16.80
C LYS A 57 10.23 2.48 17.84
N ASN A 58 11.09 3.48 17.68
CA ASN A 58 11.20 4.63 18.59
C ASN A 58 10.32 5.83 18.20
N LEU A 59 9.56 5.73 17.14
CA LEU A 59 8.64 6.79 16.73
C LEU A 59 7.40 6.84 17.64
N ARG A 60 6.84 8.05 17.83
CA ARG A 60 5.68 8.27 18.72
C ARG A 60 4.38 7.64 18.20
N LYS A 61 4.22 7.57 16.87
CA LYS A 61 3.02 7.02 16.22
C LYS A 61 3.42 5.91 15.25
N HIS A 62 2.61 4.87 15.19
CA HIS A 62 2.80 3.75 14.26
C HIS A 62 4.17 3.08 14.34
N ALA A 63 4.78 3.06 15.52
CA ALA A 63 6.10 2.50 15.78
C ALA A 63 6.19 1.02 15.37
N GLY A 64 7.18 0.67 14.56
CA GLY A 64 7.42 -0.69 14.10
C GLY A 64 6.38 -1.23 13.10
N GLN A 65 5.41 -0.44 12.66
CA GLN A 65 4.40 -0.89 11.70
C GLN A 65 5.00 -1.08 10.31
N VAL A 66 4.49 -2.08 9.64
CA VAL A 66 4.78 -2.38 8.24
C VAL A 66 3.75 -1.67 7.37
N ALA A 67 4.21 -0.81 6.45
CA ALA A 67 3.35 0.04 5.65
C ALA A 67 3.93 0.28 4.25
N PHE A 68 3.09 0.76 3.35
CA PHE A 68 3.56 1.42 2.12
C PHE A 68 4.17 2.77 2.46
N PRO A 69 5.12 3.29 1.67
CA PRO A 69 5.55 4.67 1.77
C PRO A 69 4.37 5.63 1.68
N GLY A 70 4.36 6.65 2.52
CA GLY A 70 3.29 7.62 2.52
C GLY A 70 3.03 8.27 3.87
N GLY A 71 2.21 9.31 3.85
CA GLY A 71 1.94 10.09 5.04
C GLY A 71 0.77 11.05 4.91
N ARG A 72 0.71 11.99 5.84
CA ARG A 72 -0.31 13.01 5.92
C ARG A 72 -0.08 14.09 4.88
N LYS A 73 -1.19 14.58 4.30
CA LYS A 73 -1.14 15.75 3.43
C LYS A 73 -0.72 17.00 4.22
N GLU A 74 0.30 17.67 3.75
CA GLU A 74 0.76 18.94 4.26
C GLU A 74 0.14 20.12 3.48
N ILE A 75 0.19 21.32 4.06
CA ILE A 75 -0.45 22.51 3.49
C ILE A 75 0.14 22.92 2.14
N PHE A 76 1.38 22.57 1.88
CA PHE A 76 2.08 22.87 0.62
C PHE A 76 1.87 21.79 -0.46
N ASP A 77 1.31 20.63 -0.11
CA ASP A 77 0.95 19.60 -1.08
C ASP A 77 -0.27 20.05 -1.89
N LYS A 78 -0.16 20.23 -3.20
CA LYS A 78 -1.28 20.68 -4.05
C LYS A 78 -2.41 19.65 -4.11
N ASN A 79 -2.06 18.36 -4.02
CA ASN A 79 -3.00 17.25 -4.06
C ASN A 79 -2.40 16.01 -3.36
N LEU A 80 -3.23 14.96 -3.20
CA LEU A 80 -2.81 13.73 -2.53
C LEU A 80 -1.76 12.92 -3.29
N LEU A 81 -1.65 13.07 -4.62
CA LEU A 81 -0.57 12.46 -5.37
C LEU A 81 0.77 13.10 -5.01
N GLU A 82 0.84 14.43 -4.92
CA GLU A 82 2.07 15.11 -4.47
C GLU A 82 2.48 14.68 -3.06
N THR A 83 1.51 14.49 -2.15
CA THR A 83 1.78 13.92 -0.83
C THR A 83 2.46 12.55 -0.93
N ALA A 84 1.87 11.61 -1.71
CA ALA A 84 2.43 10.27 -1.87
C ALA A 84 3.84 10.28 -2.47
N LEU A 85 4.08 11.16 -3.45
CA LEU A 85 5.40 11.29 -4.09
C LEU A 85 6.45 11.86 -3.13
N ARG A 86 6.12 12.94 -2.42
CA ARG A 86 6.99 13.58 -1.42
C ARG A 86 7.39 12.61 -0.32
N GLU A 87 6.40 11.97 0.31
CA GLU A 87 6.63 11.01 1.39
C GLU A 87 7.49 9.82 0.93
N THR A 88 7.25 9.33 -0.31
CA THR A 88 8.05 8.26 -0.89
C THR A 88 9.52 8.70 -1.05
N GLU A 89 9.76 9.92 -1.53
CA GLU A 89 11.11 10.44 -1.68
C GLU A 89 11.77 10.68 -0.31
N GLU A 90 11.05 11.21 0.68
CA GLU A 90 11.52 11.44 2.04
C GLU A 90 11.83 10.14 2.79
N GLU A 91 10.96 9.13 2.73
CA GLU A 91 11.11 7.87 3.47
C GLU A 91 12.14 6.92 2.85
N ILE A 92 12.22 6.84 1.51
CA ILE A 92 13.02 5.82 0.82
C ILE A 92 13.93 6.35 -0.29
N ASN A 93 14.07 7.67 -0.41
CA ASN A 93 14.91 8.36 -1.41
C ASN A 93 14.61 7.97 -2.87
N LEU A 94 13.39 7.54 -3.16
CA LEU A 94 12.99 7.11 -4.49
C LEU A 94 12.30 8.25 -5.25
N SER A 95 13.02 8.84 -6.21
CA SER A 95 12.48 9.89 -7.08
C SER A 95 11.36 9.36 -7.98
N LYS A 96 10.35 10.22 -8.20
CA LYS A 96 9.22 9.97 -9.11
C LYS A 96 9.64 9.63 -10.55
N ASP A 97 10.85 9.96 -10.96
CA ASP A 97 11.35 9.68 -12.30
C ASP A 97 11.62 8.19 -12.53
N ASN A 98 11.63 7.37 -11.48
CA ASN A 98 11.96 5.95 -11.54
C ASN A 98 10.75 5.02 -11.69
N TYR A 99 9.52 5.53 -11.62
CA TYR A 99 8.30 4.75 -11.75
C TYR A 99 7.21 5.52 -12.50
N ASP A 100 6.23 4.80 -13.00
CA ASP A 100 5.04 5.36 -13.64
C ASP A 100 3.85 5.22 -12.70
N ILE A 101 3.11 6.31 -12.49
CA ILE A 101 1.83 6.26 -11.78
C ILE A 101 0.79 5.63 -12.71
N ILE A 102 0.12 4.58 -12.24
CA ILE A 102 -0.89 3.85 -12.99
C ILE A 102 -2.29 4.42 -12.69
N GLY A 103 -2.54 4.81 -11.46
CA GLY A 103 -3.80 5.38 -11.01
C GLY A 103 -3.93 5.35 -9.50
N ASP A 104 -5.14 5.64 -9.03
CA ASP A 104 -5.52 5.64 -7.62
C ASP A 104 -6.59 4.58 -7.33
N LEU A 105 -6.62 4.08 -6.11
CA LEU A 105 -7.70 3.28 -5.56
C LEU A 105 -8.70 4.16 -4.82
N PRO A 106 -9.93 3.68 -4.55
CA PRO A 106 -10.86 4.37 -3.66
C PRO A 106 -10.25 4.66 -2.29
N ASN A 107 -10.80 5.65 -1.62
CA ASN A 107 -10.36 6.05 -0.29
C ASN A 107 -10.59 4.96 0.76
N PHE A 108 -9.65 4.83 1.68
CA PHE A 108 -9.73 3.96 2.85
C PHE A 108 -9.82 4.80 4.11
N TYR A 109 -10.76 4.48 4.98
CA TYR A 109 -10.90 5.11 6.28
C TYR A 109 -10.20 4.27 7.34
N THR A 110 -9.51 4.92 8.26
CA THR A 110 -8.78 4.25 9.34
C THR A 110 -9.41 4.54 10.70
N GLY A 111 -9.35 3.61 11.62
CA GLY A 111 -9.79 3.83 13.01
C GLY A 111 -9.00 4.91 13.75
N THR A 112 -7.93 5.43 13.16
CA THR A 112 -7.09 6.51 13.71
C THR A 112 -7.45 7.90 13.16
N GLY A 113 -8.56 8.02 12.40
CA GLY A 113 -9.08 9.30 11.92
C GLY A 113 -8.40 9.82 10.65
N TYR A 114 -7.91 8.93 9.79
CA TYR A 114 -7.39 9.29 8.48
C TYR A 114 -8.28 8.75 7.36
N VAL A 115 -8.46 9.56 6.32
CA VAL A 115 -8.88 9.13 5.00
C VAL A 115 -7.64 9.03 4.12
N VAL A 116 -7.37 7.83 3.62
CA VAL A 116 -6.14 7.51 2.90
C VAL A 116 -6.45 7.14 1.46
N THR A 117 -5.83 7.84 0.52
CA THR A 117 -5.89 7.53 -0.92
C THR A 117 -4.64 6.75 -1.33
N PRO A 118 -4.75 5.47 -1.72
CA PRO A 118 -3.64 4.73 -2.28
C PRO A 118 -3.44 5.06 -3.75
N PHE A 119 -2.23 5.42 -4.13
CA PHE A 119 -1.79 5.44 -5.53
C PHE A 119 -1.03 4.17 -5.86
N VAL A 120 -1.21 3.69 -7.09
CA VAL A 120 -0.53 2.49 -7.60
C VAL A 120 0.50 2.93 -8.63
N ALA A 121 1.71 2.45 -8.47
CA ALA A 121 2.82 2.74 -9.37
C ALA A 121 3.52 1.44 -9.83
N LEU A 122 4.14 1.51 -10.99
CA LEU A 122 4.98 0.46 -11.54
C LEU A 122 6.39 1.01 -11.78
N MET A 123 7.39 0.37 -11.18
CA MET A 123 8.79 0.71 -11.40
C MET A 123 9.14 0.61 -12.89
N LYS A 124 9.86 1.61 -13.41
CA LYS A 124 10.31 1.59 -14.81
C LYS A 124 11.22 0.39 -15.07
N PRO A 125 11.09 -0.22 -16.28
CA PRO A 125 11.87 -1.37 -16.64
C PRO A 125 13.35 -1.15 -16.53
N ASP A 126 14.32 -1.38 -16.49
CA ASP A 126 15.74 -1.04 -16.55
C ASP A 126 16.27 -0.15 -15.41
N SER A 127 15.41 0.21 -14.44
CA SER A 127 15.88 0.80 -13.20
C SER A 127 16.63 -0.25 -12.37
N ASN A 128 17.87 0.06 -12.01
CA ASN A 128 18.59 -0.73 -11.01
C ASN A 128 18.05 -0.32 -9.62
N TRP A 129 16.79 -0.66 -9.37
CA TRP A 129 16.02 -0.20 -8.23
C TRP A 129 16.69 -0.49 -6.88
N GLN A 130 17.47 -1.58 -6.76
CA GLN A 130 18.20 -1.89 -5.54
C GLN A 130 19.22 -0.81 -5.16
N ASN A 131 19.72 -0.06 -6.14
CA ASN A 131 20.67 1.03 -5.93
C ASN A 131 19.98 2.41 -5.86
N LEU A 132 18.66 2.47 -6.02
CA LEU A 132 17.90 3.72 -5.98
C LEU A 132 17.13 3.90 -4.67
N ILE A 133 16.95 2.85 -3.89
CA ILE A 133 16.09 2.81 -2.72
C ILE A 133 16.95 2.74 -1.46
N PHE A 134 16.88 3.78 -0.63
CA PHE A 134 17.63 3.87 0.62
C PHE A 134 16.69 4.35 1.73
N PRO A 135 16.61 3.64 2.86
CA PRO A 135 15.76 4.07 3.95
C PRO A 135 16.28 5.38 4.57
N ASN A 136 15.39 6.32 4.84
CA ASN A 136 15.68 7.44 5.72
C ASN A 136 15.92 6.90 7.14
N PRO A 137 17.14 7.02 7.69
CA PRO A 137 17.47 6.40 8.96
C PRO A 137 16.75 7.03 10.16
N GLU A 138 16.04 8.13 10.00
CA GLU A 138 15.25 8.74 11.06
C GLU A 138 13.85 8.15 11.18
N GLU A 139 13.27 7.65 10.07
CA GLU A 139 11.89 7.19 10.01
C GLU A 139 11.73 5.71 9.70
N VAL A 140 12.58 5.18 8.82
CA VAL A 140 12.46 3.83 8.28
C VAL A 140 13.52 2.92 8.87
N GLU A 141 13.10 1.84 9.52
CA GLU A 141 13.96 0.79 10.07
C GLU A 141 14.54 -0.08 8.96
N LYS A 142 13.67 -0.49 8.03
CA LYS A 142 14.07 -1.29 6.87
C LYS A 142 13.07 -1.15 5.71
N ILE A 143 13.57 -1.44 4.52
CA ILE A 143 12.78 -1.61 3.31
C ILE A 143 12.90 -3.08 2.91
N PHE A 144 11.81 -3.68 2.48
CA PHE A 144 11.80 -5.04 1.95
C PHE A 144 10.81 -5.15 0.79
N THR A 145 11.08 -6.11 -0.09
CA THR A 145 10.34 -6.30 -1.33
C THR A 145 9.89 -7.76 -1.41
N PRO A 146 8.78 -8.12 -0.74
CA PRO A 146 8.17 -9.44 -0.88
C PRO A 146 7.69 -9.67 -2.31
N LYS A 147 7.68 -10.92 -2.75
CA LYS A 147 7.03 -11.27 -4.02
C LYS A 147 5.55 -10.92 -3.95
N SER A 148 5.04 -10.29 -5.01
CA SER A 148 3.64 -9.89 -5.09
C SER A 148 2.69 -11.07 -4.87
N ILE A 149 3.02 -12.26 -5.40
CA ILE A 149 2.22 -13.48 -5.21
C ILE A 149 2.09 -13.89 -3.74
N GLU A 150 3.10 -13.62 -2.91
CA GLU A 150 3.08 -13.96 -1.49
C GLU A 150 2.16 -13.02 -0.70
N LEU A 151 2.10 -11.74 -1.09
CA LEU A 151 1.21 -10.78 -0.44
C LEU A 151 -0.21 -10.79 -0.98
N LEU A 152 -0.38 -11.08 -2.28
CA LEU A 152 -1.69 -11.01 -2.94
C LEU A 152 -2.43 -12.35 -2.95
N SER A 153 -1.78 -13.47 -2.58
CA SER A 153 -2.43 -14.77 -2.52
C SER A 153 -3.43 -14.85 -1.37
N PRO A 154 -4.71 -15.15 -1.64
CA PRO A 154 -5.76 -15.22 -0.60
C PRO A 154 -5.46 -16.18 0.54
N LYS A 155 -4.63 -17.20 0.30
CA LYS A 155 -4.24 -18.19 1.32
C LYS A 155 -3.48 -17.59 2.52
N PHE A 156 -2.89 -16.41 2.36
CA PHE A 156 -2.18 -15.70 3.42
C PHE A 156 -3.01 -14.59 4.08
N HIS A 157 -4.21 -14.33 3.55
CA HIS A 157 -5.10 -13.28 4.06
C HIS A 157 -5.94 -13.81 5.22
N ILE A 158 -5.76 -13.23 6.38
CA ILE A 158 -6.48 -13.58 7.60
C ILE A 158 -7.40 -12.42 7.95
N ARG A 159 -8.71 -12.70 8.07
CA ARG A 159 -9.69 -11.75 8.57
C ARG A 159 -9.93 -12.01 10.04
N GLU A 160 -9.72 -11.03 10.89
CA GLU A 160 -9.79 -11.17 12.33
C GLU A 160 -10.38 -9.93 13.01
N LYS A 161 -10.79 -10.07 14.25
CA LYS A 161 -11.18 -8.92 15.07
C LYS A 161 -9.96 -8.09 15.42
N PRO A 162 -10.02 -6.75 15.28
CA PRO A 162 -8.90 -5.90 15.67
C PRO A 162 -8.71 -5.94 17.20
N PRO A 163 -7.58 -5.46 17.72
CA PRO A 163 -7.42 -5.23 19.16
C PRO A 163 -8.58 -4.41 19.72
N ILE A 164 -8.95 -4.68 20.99
CA ILE A 164 -10.12 -4.11 21.70
C ILE A 164 -10.19 -2.56 21.65
N THR A 165 -9.07 -1.91 21.38
CA THR A 165 -8.95 -0.43 21.28
C THR A 165 -9.39 0.15 19.93
N SER A 166 -9.77 -0.67 18.97
CA SER A 166 -10.19 -0.21 17.63
C SER A 166 -11.71 -0.10 17.56
N SER A 167 -12.19 0.96 16.88
CA SER A 167 -13.62 1.11 16.53
C SER A 167 -14.04 0.25 15.34
N MET A 168 -13.10 -0.40 14.66
CA MET A 168 -13.37 -1.25 13.52
C MET A 168 -13.96 -2.59 13.94
N LEU A 169 -14.91 -3.11 13.16
CA LEU A 169 -15.54 -4.41 13.44
C LEU A 169 -14.60 -5.58 13.09
N MET A 170 -13.92 -5.49 11.97
CA MET A 170 -12.99 -6.50 11.47
C MET A 170 -11.75 -5.83 10.88
N THR A 171 -10.65 -6.56 10.81
CA THR A 171 -9.41 -6.14 10.17
C THR A 171 -8.78 -7.28 9.39
N TRP A 172 -7.83 -6.93 8.53
CA TRP A 172 -7.06 -7.90 7.76
C TRP A 172 -5.63 -7.99 8.27
N ARG A 173 -5.06 -9.18 8.19
CA ARG A 173 -3.66 -9.48 8.51
C ARG A 173 -3.06 -10.41 7.47
N ILE A 174 -1.80 -10.17 7.16
CA ILE A 174 -0.97 -11.00 6.28
C ILE A 174 0.34 -11.27 7.02
N ASN A 175 0.63 -12.52 7.29
CA ASN A 175 1.90 -12.91 7.90
C ASN A 175 2.93 -13.18 6.80
N TYR A 176 4.02 -12.43 6.81
CA TYR A 176 5.12 -12.60 5.87
C TYR A 176 6.47 -12.62 6.60
N ASN A 177 7.17 -13.76 6.58
CA ASN A 177 8.52 -13.91 7.14
C ASN A 177 8.68 -13.29 8.56
N ASN A 178 7.76 -13.59 9.48
CA ASN A 178 7.64 -13.02 10.83
C ASN A 178 7.27 -11.53 10.87
N GLU A 179 7.02 -10.89 9.74
CA GLU A 179 6.45 -9.55 9.70
C GLU A 179 4.92 -9.64 9.77
N ASN A 180 4.35 -8.81 10.61
CA ASN A 180 2.91 -8.68 10.75
C ASN A 180 2.41 -7.50 9.93
N ILE A 181 1.88 -7.76 8.75
CA ILE A 181 1.24 -6.75 7.89
C ILE A 181 -0.24 -6.74 8.24
N TRP A 182 -0.76 -5.66 8.80
CA TRP A 182 -2.13 -5.57 9.29
C TRP A 182 -2.79 -4.23 9.01
N GLY A 183 -4.09 -4.11 9.34
CA GLY A 183 -4.83 -2.86 9.21
C GLY A 183 -4.92 -2.38 7.78
N LEU A 184 -4.66 -1.07 7.57
CA LEU A 184 -4.77 -0.43 6.26
C LEU A 184 -3.90 -1.11 5.20
N THR A 185 -2.64 -1.41 5.51
CA THR A 185 -1.71 -2.03 4.55
C THR A 185 -2.23 -3.39 4.06
N ALA A 186 -2.66 -4.25 4.98
CA ALA A 186 -3.26 -5.54 4.62
C ALA A 186 -4.57 -5.37 3.84
N ARG A 187 -5.42 -4.41 4.23
CA ARG A 187 -6.69 -4.13 3.54
C ARG A 187 -6.47 -3.67 2.10
N VAL A 188 -5.51 -2.79 1.85
CA VAL A 188 -5.14 -2.37 0.48
C VAL A 188 -4.67 -3.55 -0.35
N LEU A 189 -3.80 -4.43 0.19
CA LEU A 189 -3.33 -5.64 -0.49
C LEU A 189 -4.48 -6.61 -0.81
N VAL A 190 -5.41 -6.82 0.12
CA VAL A 190 -6.61 -7.64 -0.07
C VAL A 190 -7.50 -7.08 -1.18
N THR A 191 -7.67 -5.75 -1.23
CA THR A 191 -8.44 -5.06 -2.26
C THR A 191 -7.77 -5.19 -3.65
N ILE A 192 -6.46 -5.01 -3.72
CA ILE A 192 -5.69 -5.23 -4.97
C ILE A 192 -5.81 -6.70 -5.41
N SER A 193 -5.72 -7.65 -4.49
CA SER A 193 -5.90 -9.08 -4.78
C SER A 193 -7.27 -9.35 -5.42
N ALA A 194 -8.33 -8.73 -4.92
CA ALA A 194 -9.67 -8.83 -5.50
C ALA A 194 -9.75 -8.14 -6.87
N GLY A 195 -9.18 -6.96 -7.02
CA GLY A 195 -9.12 -6.24 -8.29
C GLY A 195 -8.36 -7.01 -9.39
N LEU A 196 -7.38 -7.82 -9.00
CA LEU A 196 -6.68 -8.77 -9.90
C LEU A 196 -7.42 -10.11 -10.09
N ASN A 197 -8.66 -10.22 -9.62
CA ASN A 197 -9.49 -11.43 -9.69
C ASN A 197 -8.88 -12.67 -9.00
N LEU A 198 -8.07 -12.48 -7.97
CA LEU A 198 -7.50 -13.58 -7.20
C LEU A 198 -8.42 -14.04 -6.07
N ARG A 199 -9.40 -13.23 -5.71
CA ARG A 199 -10.44 -13.49 -4.70
C ARG A 199 -11.67 -12.63 -4.97
N GLU A 200 -12.75 -12.87 -4.23
CA GLU A 200 -13.89 -11.96 -4.14
C GLU A 200 -13.54 -10.68 -3.38
N PHE A 201 -14.26 -9.59 -3.68
CA PHE A 201 -14.07 -8.34 -2.94
C PHE A 201 -14.40 -8.53 -1.46
N PRO A 202 -13.60 -7.92 -0.56
CA PRO A 202 -13.90 -7.97 0.87
C PRO A 202 -15.22 -7.28 1.18
N PRO A 203 -15.94 -7.69 2.25
CA PRO A 203 -17.15 -7.01 2.68
C PRO A 203 -16.91 -5.55 3.05
N CYS A 204 -17.92 -4.69 2.85
CA CYS A 204 -17.87 -3.26 3.16
C CYS A 204 -17.88 -2.94 4.67
N ASP A 205 -18.16 -3.91 5.51
CA ASP A 205 -18.28 -3.78 6.97
C ASP A 205 -16.94 -3.80 7.74
N ASP A 206 -15.82 -3.74 7.01
CA ASP A 206 -14.47 -3.71 7.58
C ASP A 206 -14.01 -2.28 7.98
N ILE A 207 -15.01 -1.37 8.25
CA ILE A 207 -14.74 0.04 8.59
C ILE A 207 -15.20 0.33 10.02
#